data_a8b1fcbffe4b10ba2523378310da6b16
#
_entry.id   a8b1fcbffe4b10ba2523378310da6b16
#
_cell.length_a   1.000
_cell.length_b   1.000
_cell.length_c   1.000
_cell.angle_alpha   90.00
_cell.angle_beta   90.00
_cell.angle_gamma   90.00
#
_symmetry.space_group_name_H-M   'P 1'
#
loop_
_entity.id
_entity.type
_entity.pdbx_description
1 polymer ?
#
loop_
_entity_poly.entity_id
_entity_poly.type
_entity_poly.pdbx_seq_one_letter_code
_entity_poly.pdbx_strand_id
1 'polypeptide(L)'
;MTPKELVLEAVAAIFLNFDPTAAEQLLASDFIQHNPGVPTGAAPILGFIPGLKDSGIVVDVHRVISEGDMVVLHTTYNNAQAFGAETLVGFDVFRVEDGKVAEHWDNLTPITAPNPSGHTQTDGPTDVTDLNKTADNKALVTDFVETILKNGDVDRITDFLSTERYIQHNSNIADGLDGLGAALAGMAEQGIEMVYTDVHF
;
A
#
# COMPACT_ATOMS: atom_id res chain seq x y z
N MET A 1 20.04 11.80 -4.21
CA MET A 1 18.60 11.48 -4.30
C MET A 1 18.25 10.64 -3.10
N THR A 2 17.23 11.01 -2.35
CA THR A 2 16.70 10.20 -1.25
C THR A 2 15.94 9.00 -1.81
N PRO A 3 15.72 7.91 -1.03
CA PRO A 3 14.91 6.78 -1.47
C PRO A 3 13.52 7.21 -1.98
N LYS A 4 12.86 8.13 -1.27
CA LYS A 4 11.58 8.72 -1.69
C LYS A 4 11.64 9.37 -3.06
N GLU A 5 12.64 10.24 -3.30
CA GLU A 5 12.81 10.92 -4.59
C GLU A 5 13.09 9.92 -5.71
N LEU A 6 13.93 8.91 -5.46
CA LEU A 6 14.27 7.88 -6.43
C LEU A 6 13.05 7.07 -6.87
N VAL A 7 12.24 6.62 -5.90
CA VAL A 7 11.02 5.84 -6.18
C VAL A 7 10.01 6.68 -6.95
N LEU A 8 9.78 7.94 -6.56
CA LEU A 8 8.87 8.83 -7.28
C LEU A 8 9.34 9.10 -8.71
N GLU A 9 10.63 9.23 -8.93
CA GLU A 9 11.20 9.39 -10.28
C GLU A 9 11.05 8.12 -11.11
N ALA A 10 11.25 6.93 -10.53
CA ALA A 10 11.03 5.66 -11.20
C ALA A 10 9.55 5.47 -11.59
N VAL A 11 8.63 5.75 -10.69
CA VAL A 11 7.17 5.70 -10.96
C VAL A 11 6.80 6.70 -12.05
N ALA A 12 7.35 7.92 -12.02
CA ALA A 12 7.12 8.91 -13.06
C ALA A 12 7.70 8.47 -14.43
N ALA A 13 8.88 7.86 -14.46
CA ALA A 13 9.46 7.33 -15.69
C ALA A 13 8.58 6.24 -16.32
N ILE A 14 8.00 5.36 -15.50
CA ILE A 14 7.20 4.23 -15.95
C ILE A 14 5.78 4.65 -16.34
N PHE A 15 5.07 5.42 -15.49
CA PHE A 15 3.62 5.65 -15.59
C PHE A 15 3.22 7.07 -16.04
N LEU A 16 4.14 8.05 -16.02
CA LEU A 16 3.85 9.42 -16.44
C LEU A 16 4.55 9.76 -17.75
N ASN A 17 5.85 9.51 -17.80
CA ASN A 17 6.68 9.84 -18.97
C ASN A 17 6.73 8.70 -19.99
N PHE A 18 6.43 7.47 -19.56
CA PHE A 18 6.52 6.25 -20.36
C PHE A 18 7.88 6.12 -21.06
N ASP A 19 8.96 6.38 -20.30
CA ASP A 19 10.34 6.40 -20.78
C ASP A 19 11.12 5.20 -20.23
N PRO A 20 11.25 4.10 -21.02
CA PRO A 20 11.98 2.92 -20.59
C PRO A 20 13.48 3.19 -20.37
N THR A 21 14.07 4.18 -21.08
CA THR A 21 15.48 4.51 -20.91
C THR A 21 15.73 5.19 -19.58
N ALA A 22 14.86 6.12 -19.17
CA ALA A 22 14.92 6.72 -17.84
C ALA A 22 14.65 5.69 -16.75
N ALA A 23 13.65 4.82 -16.91
CA ALA A 23 13.33 3.76 -15.96
C ALA A 23 14.50 2.79 -15.76
N GLU A 24 15.21 2.40 -16.84
CA GLU A 24 16.40 1.53 -16.77
C GLU A 24 17.50 2.13 -15.88
N GLN A 25 17.64 3.46 -15.89
CA GLN A 25 18.64 4.13 -15.05
C GLN A 25 18.27 4.11 -13.56
N LEU A 26 17.03 3.85 -13.20
CA LEU A 26 16.50 3.93 -11.84
C LEU A 26 16.26 2.55 -11.20
N LEU A 27 16.07 1.51 -12.00
CA LEU A 27 15.86 0.14 -11.54
C LEU A 27 17.19 -0.61 -11.41
N ALA A 28 17.30 -1.50 -10.42
CA ALA A 28 18.38 -2.48 -10.36
C ALA A 28 18.23 -3.52 -11.47
N SER A 29 19.33 -3.98 -12.06
CA SER A 29 19.28 -4.98 -13.15
C SER A 29 18.67 -6.30 -12.71
N ASP A 30 18.87 -6.67 -11.44
CA ASP A 30 18.37 -7.84 -10.75
C ASP A 30 17.13 -7.55 -9.89
N PHE A 31 16.37 -6.52 -10.26
CA PHE A 31 15.15 -6.08 -9.59
C PHE A 31 14.23 -7.25 -9.22
N ILE A 32 13.82 -7.32 -7.96
CA ILE A 32 12.95 -8.36 -7.42
C ILE A 32 11.50 -7.88 -7.46
N GLN A 33 10.65 -8.67 -8.11
CA GLN A 33 9.21 -8.38 -8.21
C GLN A 33 8.41 -9.43 -7.46
N HIS A 34 7.53 -8.99 -6.56
CA HIS A 34 6.63 -9.88 -5.80
C HIS A 34 5.19 -9.90 -6.34
N ASN A 35 4.84 -9.05 -7.30
CA ASN A 35 3.55 -9.17 -7.99
C ASN A 35 3.55 -10.44 -8.85
N PRO A 36 2.63 -11.41 -8.60
CA PRO A 36 2.62 -12.68 -9.33
C PRO A 36 2.31 -12.55 -10.82
N GLY A 37 1.75 -11.42 -11.25
CA GLY A 37 1.45 -11.12 -12.65
C GLY A 37 2.62 -10.54 -13.42
N VAL A 38 3.74 -10.22 -12.76
CA VAL A 38 4.88 -9.52 -13.37
C VAL A 38 6.17 -10.29 -13.09
N PRO A 39 6.92 -10.74 -14.13
CA PRO A 39 8.18 -11.43 -13.91
C PRO A 39 9.23 -10.57 -13.22
N THR A 40 10.09 -11.21 -12.44
CA THR A 40 11.26 -10.59 -11.80
C THR A 40 12.29 -10.08 -12.82
N GLY A 41 13.05 -9.05 -12.45
CA GLY A 41 14.06 -8.37 -13.28
C GLY A 41 13.56 -7.04 -13.85
N ALA A 42 14.48 -6.13 -14.14
CA ALA A 42 14.14 -4.83 -14.74
C ALA A 42 13.58 -4.97 -16.16
N ALA A 43 14.11 -5.89 -16.97
CA ALA A 43 13.74 -6.03 -18.38
C ALA A 43 12.23 -6.28 -18.64
N PRO A 44 11.52 -7.15 -17.86
CA PRO A 44 10.07 -7.27 -17.98
C PRO A 44 9.34 -5.95 -17.72
N ILE A 45 9.73 -5.19 -16.68
CA ILE A 45 9.12 -3.89 -16.36
C ILE A 45 9.28 -2.93 -17.53
N LEU A 46 10.49 -2.81 -18.07
CA LEU A 46 10.76 -1.94 -19.21
C LEU A 46 9.95 -2.35 -20.45
N GLY A 47 9.76 -3.66 -20.63
CA GLY A 47 8.96 -4.22 -21.74
C GLY A 47 7.46 -3.90 -21.65
N PHE A 48 6.92 -3.65 -20.45
CA PHE A 48 5.51 -3.27 -20.27
C PHE A 48 5.22 -1.79 -20.56
N ILE A 49 6.21 -0.90 -20.47
CA ILE A 49 6.01 0.55 -20.56
C ILE A 49 5.27 0.98 -21.84
N PRO A 50 5.58 0.47 -23.06
CA PRO A 50 4.82 0.83 -24.25
C PRO A 50 3.33 0.47 -24.16
N GLY A 51 3.03 -0.74 -23.64
CA GLY A 51 1.64 -1.19 -23.44
C GLY A 51 0.90 -0.37 -22.39
N LEU A 52 1.58 0.08 -21.33
CA LEU A 52 1.00 0.99 -20.33
C LEU A 52 0.63 2.34 -20.96
N LYS A 53 1.50 2.88 -21.80
CA LYS A 53 1.21 4.09 -22.56
C LYS A 53 -0.01 3.94 -23.45
N ASP A 54 -0.09 2.84 -24.18
CA ASP A 54 -1.18 2.58 -25.12
C ASP A 54 -2.52 2.36 -24.39
N SER A 55 -2.50 1.84 -23.16
CA SER A 55 -3.70 1.70 -22.32
C SER A 55 -4.22 3.02 -21.79
N GLY A 56 -3.41 4.07 -21.82
CA GLY A 56 -3.74 5.37 -21.22
C GLY A 56 -3.82 5.32 -19.68
N ILE A 57 -3.07 4.42 -19.06
CA ILE A 57 -3.04 4.31 -17.59
C ILE A 57 -2.64 5.64 -16.95
N VAL A 58 -3.31 5.98 -15.85
CA VAL A 58 -2.99 7.14 -15.02
C VAL A 58 -2.82 6.68 -13.58
N VAL A 59 -1.74 7.11 -12.94
CA VAL A 59 -1.46 6.79 -11.54
C VAL A 59 -1.51 8.07 -10.71
N ASP A 60 -2.41 8.09 -9.74
CA ASP A 60 -2.54 9.15 -8.75
C ASP A 60 -1.90 8.67 -7.44
N VAL A 61 -0.89 9.40 -6.95
CA VAL A 61 -0.23 9.12 -5.67
C VAL A 61 -0.85 9.97 -4.57
N HIS A 62 -1.54 9.34 -3.63
CA HIS A 62 -2.23 10.02 -2.52
C HIS A 62 -1.30 10.27 -1.34
N ARG A 63 -0.45 9.30 -1.00
CA ARG A 63 0.46 9.35 0.15
C ARG A 63 1.78 8.69 -0.18
N VAL A 64 2.85 9.25 0.40
CA VAL A 64 4.21 8.69 0.30
C VAL A 64 4.79 8.62 1.69
N ILE A 65 5.14 7.43 2.12
CA ILE A 65 5.81 7.16 3.39
C ILE A 65 7.21 6.63 3.09
N SER A 66 8.23 7.09 3.81
CA SER A 66 9.60 6.63 3.60
C SER A 66 10.34 6.53 4.91
N GLU A 67 10.97 5.39 5.16
CA GLU A 67 11.85 5.14 6.30
C GLU A 67 13.03 4.28 5.88
N GLY A 68 14.24 4.76 6.15
CA GLY A 68 15.46 4.07 5.73
C GLY A 68 15.52 3.92 4.20
N ASP A 69 15.63 2.69 3.74
CA ASP A 69 15.64 2.28 2.35
C ASP A 69 14.25 1.91 1.79
N MET A 70 13.21 1.91 2.64
CA MET A 70 11.85 1.56 2.26
C MET A 70 11.01 2.78 1.90
N VAL A 71 10.16 2.63 0.88
CA VAL A 71 9.19 3.64 0.44
C VAL A 71 7.86 2.97 0.16
N VAL A 72 6.80 3.52 0.72
CA VAL A 72 5.43 3.06 0.48
C VAL A 72 4.64 4.16 -0.22
N LEU A 73 3.96 3.80 -1.29
CA LEU A 73 2.99 4.65 -1.98
C LEU A 73 1.58 4.13 -1.75
N HIS A 74 0.65 5.02 -1.47
CA HIS A 74 -0.78 4.76 -1.56
C HIS A 74 -1.30 5.39 -2.84
N THR A 75 -1.85 4.59 -3.74
CA THR A 75 -2.06 4.95 -5.14
C THR A 75 -3.47 4.63 -5.62
N THR A 76 -3.88 5.30 -6.69
CA THR A 76 -4.99 4.87 -7.56
C THR A 76 -4.46 4.72 -8.97
N TYR A 77 -4.77 3.59 -9.59
CA TYR A 77 -4.49 3.30 -10.99
C TYR A 77 -5.79 3.36 -11.79
N ASN A 78 -5.93 4.32 -12.69
CA ASN A 78 -7.06 4.46 -13.63
C ASN A 78 -6.67 3.87 -14.98
N ASN A 79 -7.65 3.37 -15.74
CA ASN A 79 -7.46 2.62 -16.99
C ASN A 79 -6.53 1.41 -16.78
N ALA A 80 -6.71 0.72 -15.66
CA ALA A 80 -5.83 -0.35 -15.19
C ALA A 80 -6.31 -1.77 -15.58
N GLN A 81 -7.05 -1.91 -16.68
CA GLN A 81 -7.60 -3.20 -17.12
C GLN A 81 -6.53 -4.27 -17.29
N ALA A 82 -5.31 -3.88 -17.66
CA ALA A 82 -4.18 -4.80 -17.75
C ALA A 82 -3.80 -5.44 -16.40
N PHE A 83 -4.18 -4.79 -15.29
CA PHE A 83 -3.97 -5.27 -13.91
C PHE A 83 -5.22 -5.88 -13.28
N GLY A 84 -6.31 -6.06 -14.05
CA GLY A 84 -7.49 -6.81 -13.65
C GLY A 84 -8.76 -6.01 -13.37
N ALA A 85 -8.72 -4.68 -13.32
CA ALA A 85 -9.91 -3.83 -13.19
C ALA A 85 -9.69 -2.46 -13.85
N GLU A 86 -10.78 -1.72 -14.10
CA GLU A 86 -10.72 -0.38 -14.68
C GLU A 86 -10.01 0.62 -13.75
N THR A 87 -10.34 0.56 -12.48
CA THR A 87 -9.68 1.38 -11.44
C THR A 87 -9.29 0.50 -10.26
N LEU A 88 -8.03 0.61 -9.84
CA LEU A 88 -7.46 -0.09 -8.69
C LEU A 88 -6.96 0.93 -7.66
N VAL A 89 -7.11 0.60 -6.39
CA VAL A 89 -6.42 1.25 -5.29
C VAL A 89 -5.32 0.32 -4.81
N GLY A 90 -4.13 0.86 -4.56
CA GLY A 90 -2.98 0.06 -4.20
C GLY A 90 -2.12 0.64 -3.09
N PHE A 91 -1.40 -0.28 -2.45
CA PHE A 91 -0.22 0.03 -1.68
C PHE A 91 0.97 -0.62 -2.38
N ASP A 92 1.89 0.22 -2.84
CA ASP A 92 3.12 -0.19 -3.49
C ASP A 92 4.26 0.02 -2.50
N VAL A 93 5.03 -1.01 -2.23
CA VAL A 93 6.18 -0.98 -1.32
C VAL A 93 7.44 -1.21 -2.12
N PHE A 94 8.40 -0.33 -1.96
CA PHE A 94 9.68 -0.38 -2.66
C PHE A 94 10.85 -0.41 -1.67
N ARG A 95 11.87 -1.18 -2.01
CA ARG A 95 13.17 -1.11 -1.36
C ARG A 95 14.21 -0.54 -2.31
N VAL A 96 15.02 0.37 -1.78
CA VAL A 96 16.12 1.03 -2.51
C VAL A 96 17.45 0.47 -2.02
N GLU A 97 18.32 0.12 -2.96
CA GLU A 97 19.68 -0.36 -2.67
C GLU A 97 20.66 0.22 -3.69
N ASP A 98 21.79 0.68 -3.24
CA ASP A 98 22.88 1.25 -4.09
C ASP A 98 22.40 2.31 -5.08
N GLY A 99 21.43 3.15 -4.67
CA GLY A 99 20.86 4.23 -5.49
C GLY A 99 19.96 3.74 -6.62
N LYS A 100 19.40 2.54 -6.51
CA LYS A 100 18.46 1.92 -7.44
C LYS A 100 17.23 1.41 -6.70
N VAL A 101 16.08 1.38 -7.36
CA VAL A 101 14.92 0.61 -6.89
C VAL A 101 15.22 -0.86 -7.12
N ALA A 102 15.36 -1.62 -6.03
CA ALA A 102 15.84 -2.99 -6.07
C ALA A 102 14.72 -4.02 -5.91
N GLU A 103 13.59 -3.64 -5.27
CA GLU A 103 12.56 -4.61 -4.94
C GLU A 103 11.19 -3.93 -4.81
N HIS A 104 10.12 -4.66 -5.14
CA HIS A 104 8.75 -4.15 -5.13
C HIS A 104 7.74 -5.21 -4.71
N TRP A 105 6.84 -4.82 -3.81
CA TRP A 105 5.62 -5.54 -3.43
C TRP A 105 4.42 -4.65 -3.69
N ASP A 106 3.28 -5.23 -4.02
CA ASP A 106 2.02 -4.51 -4.12
C ASP A 106 0.84 -5.27 -3.53
N ASN A 107 -0.17 -4.51 -3.15
CA ASN A 107 -1.50 -4.99 -2.86
C ASN A 107 -2.49 -4.13 -3.63
N LEU A 108 -3.17 -4.71 -4.60
CA LEU A 108 -4.11 -4.02 -5.47
C LEU A 108 -5.53 -4.54 -5.24
N THR A 109 -6.49 -3.63 -5.13
CA THR A 109 -7.91 -3.98 -5.03
C THR A 109 -8.74 -3.06 -5.92
N PRO A 110 -9.81 -3.56 -6.57
CA PRO A 110 -10.73 -2.69 -7.28
C PRO A 110 -11.31 -1.60 -6.39
N ILE A 111 -11.44 -0.39 -6.93
CA ILE A 111 -12.14 0.68 -6.23
C ILE A 111 -13.60 0.28 -6.03
N THR A 112 -14.15 0.61 -4.88
CA THR A 112 -15.54 0.30 -4.52
C THR A 112 -16.30 1.57 -4.14
N ALA A 113 -17.61 1.45 -3.98
CA ALA A 113 -18.39 2.49 -3.31
C ALA A 113 -17.84 2.77 -1.90
N PRO A 114 -18.09 3.96 -1.35
CA PRO A 114 -17.76 4.27 0.03
C PRO A 114 -18.28 3.21 1.02
N ASN A 115 -17.58 3.05 2.13
CA ASN A 115 -17.99 2.15 3.20
C ASN A 115 -19.31 2.59 3.86
N PRO A 116 -19.89 1.81 4.79
CA PRO A 116 -21.15 2.17 5.45
C PRO A 116 -21.13 3.51 6.20
N SER A 117 -19.96 4.04 6.55
CA SER A 117 -19.79 5.35 7.18
C SER A 117 -19.51 6.49 6.19
N GLY A 118 -19.46 6.21 4.89
CA GLY A 118 -19.26 7.19 3.82
C GLY A 118 -17.79 7.46 3.46
N HIS A 119 -16.84 6.71 4.01
CA HIS A 119 -15.42 6.84 3.69
C HIS A 119 -15.03 5.99 2.48
N THR A 120 -14.11 6.54 1.66
CA THR A 120 -13.51 5.84 0.53
C THR A 120 -12.19 5.18 0.93
N GLN A 121 -11.67 4.33 0.04
CA GLN A 121 -10.37 3.69 0.24
C GLN A 121 -9.20 4.69 0.24
N THR A 122 -9.39 5.92 -0.24
CA THR A 122 -8.32 6.90 -0.47
C THR A 122 -8.50 8.24 0.22
N ASP A 123 -9.67 8.53 0.82
CA ASP A 123 -9.92 9.79 1.53
C ASP A 123 -9.11 9.91 2.84
N GLY A 124 -9.38 10.95 3.61
CA GLY A 124 -8.69 11.26 4.86
C GLY A 124 -7.49 12.19 4.67
N PRO A 125 -6.82 12.57 5.78
CA PRO A 125 -5.75 13.55 5.75
C PRO A 125 -4.51 13.03 5.00
N THR A 126 -3.87 13.94 4.27
CA THR A 126 -2.59 13.68 3.57
C THR A 126 -1.41 14.44 4.19
N ASP A 127 -1.70 15.42 5.04
CA ASP A 127 -0.68 16.18 5.75
C ASP A 127 0.01 15.31 6.79
N VAL A 128 1.33 15.32 6.78
CA VAL A 128 2.15 14.61 7.76
C VAL A 128 2.23 15.45 9.04
N THR A 129 1.79 14.86 10.14
CA THR A 129 1.84 15.47 11.48
C THR A 129 2.66 14.58 12.43
N ASP A 130 2.93 15.08 13.64
CA ASP A 130 3.55 14.29 14.70
C ASP A 130 4.93 13.69 14.37
N LEU A 131 5.72 14.35 13.52
CA LEU A 131 7.05 13.90 13.10
C LEU A 131 8.00 13.59 14.27
N ASN A 132 7.79 14.23 15.42
CA ASN A 132 8.54 13.96 16.64
C ASN A 132 8.06 12.72 17.42
N LYS A 133 6.98 12.09 16.99
CA LYS A 133 6.40 10.89 17.61
C LYS A 133 6.53 9.64 16.73
N THR A 134 7.32 9.68 15.68
CA THR A 134 7.45 8.56 14.73
C THR A 134 7.78 7.25 15.44
N ALA A 135 8.75 7.25 16.35
CA ALA A 135 9.14 6.05 17.09
C ALA A 135 8.02 5.53 18.01
N ASP A 136 7.33 6.43 18.72
CA ASP A 136 6.24 6.07 19.61
C ASP A 136 5.04 5.54 18.83
N ASN A 137 4.68 6.20 17.73
CA ASN A 137 3.59 5.76 16.85
C ASN A 137 3.89 4.40 16.21
N LYS A 138 5.14 4.18 15.76
CA LYS A 138 5.58 2.89 15.22
C LYS A 138 5.49 1.79 16.27
N ALA A 139 5.97 2.03 17.49
CA ALA A 139 5.85 1.08 18.60
C ALA A 139 4.38 0.73 18.91
N LEU A 140 3.50 1.74 18.97
CA LEU A 140 2.06 1.53 19.21
C LEU A 140 1.44 0.64 18.11
N VAL A 141 1.72 0.92 16.84
CA VAL A 141 1.17 0.13 15.73
C VAL A 141 1.76 -1.28 15.71
N THR A 142 3.05 -1.43 16.01
CA THR A 142 3.69 -2.76 16.15
C THR A 142 3.01 -3.58 17.24
N ASP A 143 2.84 -3.02 18.43
CA ASP A 143 2.17 -3.68 19.55
C ASP A 143 0.70 -4.03 19.23
N PHE A 144 0.00 -3.15 18.51
CA PHE A 144 -1.35 -3.43 18.01
C PHE A 144 -1.38 -4.63 17.07
N VAL A 145 -0.50 -4.67 16.07
CA VAL A 145 -0.44 -5.78 15.10
C VAL A 145 -0.11 -7.09 15.81
N GLU A 146 0.90 -7.10 16.68
CA GLU A 146 1.30 -8.29 17.43
C GLU A 146 0.20 -8.77 18.38
N THR A 147 -0.42 -7.87 19.14
CA THR A 147 -1.40 -8.22 20.17
C THR A 147 -2.75 -8.59 19.57
N ILE A 148 -3.29 -7.73 18.70
CA ILE A 148 -4.66 -7.87 18.21
C ILE A 148 -4.72 -8.76 16.96
N LEU A 149 -3.88 -8.48 15.96
CA LEU A 149 -4.02 -9.14 14.66
C LEU A 149 -3.34 -10.51 14.65
N LYS A 150 -2.14 -10.64 15.22
CA LYS A 150 -1.41 -11.91 15.22
C LYS A 150 -1.83 -12.86 16.36
N ASN A 151 -1.96 -12.32 17.57
CA ASN A 151 -2.28 -13.14 18.74
C ASN A 151 -3.78 -13.29 19.01
N GLY A 152 -4.62 -12.44 18.37
CA GLY A 152 -6.08 -12.50 18.51
C GLY A 152 -6.61 -12.02 19.87
N ASP A 153 -5.81 -11.25 20.65
CA ASP A 153 -6.19 -10.73 21.98
C ASP A 153 -7.09 -9.50 21.83
N VAL A 154 -8.27 -9.70 21.24
CA VAL A 154 -9.21 -8.63 20.88
C VAL A 154 -9.80 -7.89 22.09
N ASP A 155 -9.76 -8.50 23.29
CA ASP A 155 -10.22 -7.85 24.52
C ASP A 155 -9.37 -6.62 24.88
N ARG A 156 -8.15 -6.54 24.35
CA ARG A 156 -7.22 -5.43 24.53
C ARG A 156 -7.30 -4.34 23.49
N ILE A 157 -8.26 -4.40 22.57
CA ILE A 157 -8.34 -3.47 21.42
C ILE A 157 -8.37 -2.00 21.83
N THR A 158 -8.97 -1.69 22.98
CA THR A 158 -9.05 -0.32 23.53
C THR A 158 -7.74 0.22 24.10
N ASP A 159 -6.71 -0.63 24.26
CA ASP A 159 -5.36 -0.19 24.61
C ASP A 159 -4.71 0.56 23.44
N PHE A 160 -5.16 0.29 22.21
CA PHE A 160 -4.55 0.76 20.96
C PHE A 160 -5.44 1.72 20.16
N LEU A 161 -6.75 1.49 20.15
CA LEU A 161 -7.69 2.25 19.33
C LEU A 161 -8.57 3.16 20.19
N SER A 162 -8.81 4.38 19.67
CA SER A 162 -9.68 5.33 20.34
C SER A 162 -11.13 4.82 20.40
N THR A 163 -11.74 4.94 21.59
CA THR A 163 -13.17 4.65 21.80
C THR A 163 -14.07 5.79 21.29
N GLU A 164 -13.51 6.99 21.06
CA GLU A 164 -14.28 8.15 20.60
C GLU A 164 -14.27 8.28 19.08
N ARG A 165 -13.15 7.91 18.46
CA ARG A 165 -12.98 8.06 17.01
C ARG A 165 -12.00 7.05 16.46
N TYR A 166 -12.51 6.12 15.65
CA TYR A 166 -11.74 5.23 14.79
C TYR A 166 -12.36 5.26 13.39
N ILE A 167 -11.65 5.83 12.42
CA ILE A 167 -12.10 5.96 11.04
C ILE A 167 -11.59 4.75 10.27
N GLN A 168 -12.49 4.12 9.51
CA GLN A 168 -12.23 2.92 8.73
C GLN A 168 -12.27 3.25 7.23
N HIS A 169 -11.28 2.74 6.49
CA HIS A 169 -11.22 2.86 5.03
C HIS A 169 -11.44 1.53 4.29
N ASN A 170 -11.67 0.45 5.02
CA ASN A 170 -12.12 -0.80 4.41
C ASN A 170 -13.54 -0.65 3.91
N SER A 171 -13.80 -1.02 2.65
CA SER A 171 -15.06 -0.82 1.95
C SER A 171 -16.29 -1.49 2.60
N ASN A 172 -16.04 -2.51 3.42
CA ASN A 172 -17.11 -3.32 4.00
C ASN A 172 -17.30 -3.10 5.51
N ILE A 173 -16.47 -2.25 6.13
CA ILE A 173 -16.43 -2.07 7.58
C ILE A 173 -16.83 -0.64 7.92
N ALA A 174 -17.78 -0.47 8.83
CA ALA A 174 -18.15 0.83 9.37
C ALA A 174 -17.08 1.38 10.34
N ASP A 175 -17.13 2.69 10.57
CA ASP A 175 -16.28 3.35 11.58
C ASP A 175 -16.55 2.86 12.99
N GLY A 176 -15.62 3.15 13.87
CA GLY A 176 -15.71 2.87 15.30
C GLY A 176 -15.38 1.43 15.65
N LEU A 177 -15.26 1.20 16.96
CA LEU A 177 -14.97 -0.14 17.47
C LEU A 177 -16.12 -1.12 17.24
N ASP A 178 -17.37 -0.63 17.18
CA ASP A 178 -18.54 -1.47 16.88
C ASP A 178 -18.46 -2.03 15.46
N GLY A 179 -18.07 -1.20 14.47
CA GLY A 179 -17.87 -1.62 13.09
C GLY A 179 -16.76 -2.67 12.96
N LEU A 180 -15.63 -2.42 13.60
CA LEU A 180 -14.51 -3.37 13.62
C LEU A 180 -14.89 -4.68 14.35
N GLY A 181 -15.55 -4.58 15.50
CA GLY A 181 -15.99 -5.73 16.26
C GLY A 181 -16.97 -6.62 15.49
N ALA A 182 -17.93 -6.00 14.78
CA ALA A 182 -18.87 -6.72 13.92
C ALA A 182 -18.14 -7.44 12.75
N ALA A 183 -17.14 -6.81 12.15
CA ALA A 183 -16.33 -7.43 11.10
C ALA A 183 -15.54 -8.64 11.61
N LEU A 184 -14.87 -8.52 12.75
CA LEU A 184 -14.11 -9.61 13.38
C LEU A 184 -15.01 -10.78 13.77
N ALA A 185 -16.19 -10.49 14.36
CA ALA A 185 -17.19 -11.51 14.69
C ALA A 185 -17.69 -12.24 13.42
N GLY A 186 -18.00 -11.50 12.36
CA GLY A 186 -18.43 -12.09 11.09
C GLY A 186 -17.35 -12.97 10.42
N MET A 187 -16.08 -12.61 10.56
CA MET A 187 -14.97 -13.45 10.11
C MET A 187 -14.88 -14.75 10.93
N ALA A 188 -14.98 -14.65 12.24
CA ALA A 188 -14.96 -15.82 13.13
C ALA A 188 -16.13 -16.77 12.87
N GLU A 189 -17.35 -16.25 12.64
CA GLU A 189 -18.53 -17.05 12.27
C GLU A 189 -18.35 -17.81 10.95
N GLN A 190 -17.60 -17.22 10.00
CA GLN A 190 -17.30 -17.84 8.70
C GLN A 190 -16.09 -18.78 8.76
N GLY A 191 -15.43 -18.91 9.92
CA GLY A 191 -14.22 -19.71 10.08
C GLY A 191 -13.02 -19.13 9.36
N ILE A 192 -13.02 -17.81 9.10
CA ILE A 192 -11.89 -17.12 8.47
C ILE A 192 -10.82 -16.87 9.54
N GLU A 193 -9.67 -17.47 9.35
CA GLU A 193 -8.49 -17.28 10.17
C GLU A 193 -7.49 -16.39 9.41
N MET A 194 -7.06 -15.29 10.03
CA MET A 194 -6.01 -14.45 9.50
C MET A 194 -4.65 -14.97 9.95
N VAL A 195 -3.79 -15.31 9.00
CA VAL A 195 -2.43 -15.78 9.28
C VAL A 195 -1.45 -14.73 8.78
N TYR A 196 -0.65 -14.19 9.68
CA TYR A 196 0.40 -13.22 9.38
C TYR A 196 1.75 -13.94 9.40
N THR A 197 2.36 -14.13 8.22
CA THR A 197 3.64 -14.85 8.08
C THR A 197 4.83 -13.90 8.09
N ASP A 198 4.72 -12.79 7.38
CA ASP A 198 5.77 -11.78 7.26
C ASP A 198 5.17 -10.40 7.51
N VAL A 199 5.61 -9.73 8.57
CA VAL A 199 5.18 -8.38 8.92
C VAL A 199 6.42 -7.49 9.00
N HIS A 200 6.46 -6.47 8.16
CA HIS A 200 7.52 -5.45 8.15
C HIS A 200 7.02 -4.18 8.84
N PHE A 201 7.83 -3.65 9.77
CA PHE A 201 7.52 -2.43 10.53
C PHE A 201 8.52 -1.32 10.24
#